data_c784bfd43a726f303d1899d161352a61
#
_entry.id   c784bfd43a726f303d1899d161352a61
#
_cell.length_a   1.000
_cell.length_b   1.000
_cell.length_c   1.000
_cell.angle_alpha   90.00
_cell.angle_beta   90.00
_cell.angle_gamma   90.00
#
_symmetry.space_group_name_H-M   'P 1'
#
loop_
_entity.id
_entity.type
_entity.pdbx_description
1 polymer ?
#
loop_
_entity_poly.entity_id
_entity_poly.type
_entity_poly.pdbx_seq_one_letter_code
_entity_poly.pdbx_strand_id
1 'polypeptide(L)'
;MTPRVWLFDLDNTLHDAGRWVFARMNGEMTRYVQQTLGVDTAEADRLRREYWQRYGSTLLGLMRHHGVRAAHFLHETHRFEGLEQNVLGHRHDLAAIARLRGRRVVLTNAPRAYALRVLGALRATTLFDEVIAIEDMTMFHQLRPKPDRRMLRHVAQRLGVAPHQCVLVEDAPENLRAAREIGMPGVWMQRFARRGAHAGPRVARWSQRLAGVRVVRGLARLDALR
;
A
#
# COMPACT_ATOMS: atom_id res chain seq x y z
N MET A 1 21.68 -11.90 16.90
CA MET A 1 21.05 -10.83 16.10
C MET A 1 19.56 -11.15 16.00
N THR A 2 18.70 -10.25 16.46
CA THR A 2 17.25 -10.42 16.38
C THR A 2 16.82 -10.45 14.91
N PRO A 3 15.96 -11.37 14.47
CA PRO A 3 15.54 -11.45 13.08
C PRO A 3 14.82 -10.16 12.67
N ARG A 4 15.24 -9.55 11.56
CA ARG A 4 14.60 -8.38 10.97
C ARG A 4 13.36 -8.81 10.20
N VAL A 5 12.28 -8.04 10.32
CA VAL A 5 11.08 -8.22 9.52
C VAL A 5 11.01 -7.10 8.47
N TRP A 6 10.89 -7.48 7.21
CA TRP A 6 10.68 -6.58 6.09
C TRP A 6 9.19 -6.51 5.78
N LEU A 7 8.62 -5.31 5.84
CA LEU A 7 7.24 -5.03 5.46
C LEU A 7 7.25 -4.32 4.10
N PHE A 8 6.76 -4.98 3.07
CA PHE A 8 6.70 -4.42 1.72
C PHE A 8 5.28 -3.98 1.40
N ASP A 9 5.12 -2.72 1.08
CA ASP A 9 3.94 -2.30 0.35
C ASP A 9 3.90 -2.94 -1.04
N LEU A 10 2.73 -2.96 -1.68
CA LEU A 10 2.50 -3.65 -2.95
C LEU A 10 2.51 -2.67 -4.13
N ASP A 11 1.54 -1.76 -4.16
CA ASP A 11 1.26 -0.89 -5.28
C ASP A 11 2.30 0.25 -5.38
N ASN A 12 2.92 0.44 -6.54
CA ASN A 12 4.07 1.34 -6.75
C ASN A 12 5.32 1.02 -5.91
N THR A 13 5.33 -0.10 -5.19
CA THR A 13 6.49 -0.59 -4.46
C THR A 13 7.05 -1.86 -5.10
N LEU A 14 6.25 -2.90 -5.28
CA LEU A 14 6.65 -4.15 -5.94
C LEU A 14 6.36 -4.15 -7.43
N HIS A 15 5.33 -3.41 -7.88
CA HIS A 15 4.94 -3.27 -9.28
C HIS A 15 4.48 -1.85 -9.60
N ASP A 16 4.43 -1.52 -10.90
CA ASP A 16 3.99 -0.21 -11.43
C ASP A 16 2.44 -0.15 -11.49
N ALA A 17 1.79 0.08 -10.35
CA ALA A 17 0.34 0.22 -10.30
C ALA A 17 -0.15 1.52 -10.96
N GLY A 18 0.69 2.57 -10.96
CA GLY A 18 0.39 3.86 -11.55
C GLY A 18 0.16 3.81 -13.06
N ARG A 19 0.75 2.82 -13.75
CA ARG A 19 0.65 2.70 -15.20
C ARG A 19 -0.74 2.29 -15.68
N TRP A 20 -1.41 1.40 -14.99
CA TRP A 20 -2.70 0.84 -15.44
C TRP A 20 -3.71 0.64 -14.32
N VAL A 21 -3.28 0.08 -13.18
CA VAL A 21 -4.17 -0.33 -12.08
C VAL A 21 -4.94 0.85 -11.50
N PHE A 22 -4.27 1.95 -11.18
CA PHE A 22 -4.94 3.09 -10.53
C PHE A 22 -6.00 3.74 -11.42
N ALA A 23 -5.79 3.80 -12.73
CA ALA A 23 -6.82 4.33 -13.64
C ALA A 23 -8.06 3.46 -13.64
N ARG A 24 -7.90 2.13 -13.70
CA ARG A 24 -9.02 1.16 -13.64
C ARG A 24 -9.72 1.21 -12.28
N MET A 25 -8.95 1.12 -11.20
CA MET A 25 -9.47 1.19 -9.84
C MET A 25 -10.29 2.48 -9.60
N ASN A 26 -9.79 3.62 -10.07
CA ASN A 26 -10.50 4.89 -9.98
C ASN A 26 -11.84 4.85 -10.72
N GLY A 27 -11.88 4.27 -11.91
CA GLY A 27 -13.12 4.08 -12.68
C GLY A 27 -14.12 3.18 -11.95
N GLU A 28 -13.66 2.06 -11.42
CA GLU A 28 -14.52 1.13 -10.66
C GLU A 28 -15.05 1.77 -9.36
N MET A 29 -14.20 2.54 -8.66
CA MET A 29 -14.62 3.29 -7.48
C MET A 29 -15.70 4.34 -7.82
N THR A 30 -15.54 5.07 -8.93
CA THR A 30 -16.55 6.05 -9.37
C THR A 30 -17.86 5.35 -9.70
N ARG A 31 -17.81 4.26 -10.47
CA ARG A 31 -18.99 3.45 -10.80
C ARG A 31 -19.68 2.93 -9.54
N TYR A 32 -18.91 2.41 -8.59
CA TYR A 32 -19.45 1.93 -7.32
C TYR A 32 -20.20 3.03 -6.56
N VAL A 33 -19.60 4.22 -6.45
CA VAL A 33 -20.24 5.35 -5.77
C VAL A 33 -21.53 5.77 -6.47
N GLN A 34 -21.52 5.85 -7.82
CA GLN A 34 -22.72 6.15 -8.61
C GLN A 34 -23.85 5.16 -8.31
N GLN A 35 -23.57 3.88 -8.41
CA GLN A 35 -24.57 2.82 -8.23
C GLN A 35 -25.09 2.73 -6.79
N THR A 36 -24.17 2.90 -5.81
CA THR A 36 -24.52 2.75 -4.40
C THR A 36 -25.27 3.94 -3.84
N LEU A 37 -24.98 5.16 -4.32
CA LEU A 37 -25.56 6.40 -3.79
C LEU A 37 -26.59 7.02 -4.73
N GLY A 38 -26.77 6.51 -5.96
CA GLY A 38 -27.72 7.06 -6.93
C GLY A 38 -27.31 8.44 -7.44
N VAL A 39 -26.02 8.76 -7.50
CA VAL A 39 -25.49 10.07 -7.92
C VAL A 39 -24.89 10.00 -9.33
N ASP A 40 -24.73 11.15 -9.97
CA ASP A 40 -24.06 11.23 -11.26
C ASP A 40 -22.54 11.06 -11.16
N THR A 41 -21.86 10.99 -12.31
CA THR A 41 -20.41 10.79 -12.39
C THR A 41 -19.61 11.91 -11.73
N ALA A 42 -20.07 13.17 -11.91
CA ALA A 42 -19.36 14.35 -11.40
C ALA A 42 -19.39 14.37 -9.87
N GLU A 43 -20.55 14.06 -9.29
CA GLU A 43 -20.74 13.99 -7.83
C GLU A 43 -19.99 12.78 -7.24
N ALA A 44 -20.05 11.61 -7.90
CA ALA A 44 -19.29 10.43 -7.48
C ALA A 44 -17.77 10.71 -7.42
N ASP A 45 -17.23 11.37 -8.42
CA ASP A 45 -15.81 11.77 -8.47
C ASP A 45 -15.47 12.84 -7.43
N ARG A 46 -16.40 13.77 -7.16
CA ARG A 46 -16.25 14.78 -6.10
C ARG A 46 -16.14 14.10 -4.73
N LEU A 47 -17.09 13.22 -4.42
CA LEU A 47 -17.12 12.47 -3.15
C LEU A 47 -15.87 11.61 -2.97
N ARG A 48 -15.42 10.90 -4.02
CA ARG A 48 -14.19 10.12 -3.98
C ARG A 48 -12.98 10.96 -3.58
N ARG A 49 -12.78 12.10 -4.26
CA ARG A 49 -11.66 13.01 -3.98
C ARG A 49 -11.75 13.62 -2.59
N GLU A 50 -12.94 14.06 -2.18
CA GLU A 50 -13.18 14.62 -0.85
C GLU A 50 -12.84 13.61 0.24
N TYR A 51 -13.36 12.39 0.15
CA TYR A 51 -13.12 11.37 1.16
C TYR A 51 -11.66 10.93 1.20
N TRP A 52 -11.00 10.82 0.04
CA TRP A 52 -9.58 10.54 0.01
C TRP A 52 -8.76 11.67 0.68
N GLN A 53 -9.09 12.91 0.42
CA GLN A 53 -8.40 14.06 1.04
C GLN A 53 -8.63 14.13 2.55
N ARG A 54 -9.86 13.90 2.99
CA ARG A 54 -10.28 14.06 4.38
C ARG A 54 -9.90 12.88 5.27
N TYR A 55 -10.00 11.67 4.76
CA TYR A 55 -9.84 10.42 5.53
C TYR A 55 -8.62 9.59 5.08
N GLY A 56 -7.92 9.99 4.03
CA GLY A 56 -6.85 9.21 3.42
C GLY A 56 -7.33 7.99 2.62
N SER A 57 -8.65 7.77 2.56
CA SER A 57 -9.28 6.65 1.85
C SER A 57 -10.72 6.97 1.49
N THR A 58 -11.08 6.73 0.24
CA THR A 58 -12.48 6.81 -0.23
C THR A 58 -13.38 5.85 0.57
N LEU A 59 -12.90 4.63 0.81
CA LEU A 59 -13.62 3.61 1.57
C LEU A 59 -14.00 4.09 2.98
N LEU A 60 -13.05 4.69 3.71
CA LEU A 60 -13.32 5.16 5.08
C LEU A 60 -14.40 6.26 5.10
N GLY A 61 -14.40 7.14 4.10
CA GLY A 61 -15.46 8.14 3.95
C GLY A 61 -16.83 7.51 3.65
N LEU A 62 -16.89 6.57 2.71
CA LEU A 62 -18.12 5.86 2.36
C LEU A 62 -18.68 5.05 3.53
N MET A 63 -17.83 4.37 4.29
CA MET A 63 -18.26 3.66 5.50
C MET A 63 -18.85 4.61 6.53
N ARG A 64 -18.21 5.76 6.76
CA ARG A 64 -18.59 6.72 7.78
C ARG A 64 -19.88 7.47 7.46
N HIS A 65 -20.08 7.87 6.21
CA HIS A 65 -21.16 8.75 5.80
C HIS A 65 -22.34 8.03 5.14
N HIS A 66 -22.10 6.85 4.60
CA HIS A 66 -23.10 6.13 3.81
C HIS A 66 -23.30 4.66 4.25
N GLY A 67 -22.65 4.23 5.34
CA GLY A 67 -22.81 2.88 5.87
C GLY A 67 -22.33 1.76 4.93
N VAL A 68 -21.46 2.08 3.96
CA VAL A 68 -20.93 1.12 2.99
C VAL A 68 -20.15 0.04 3.70
N ARG A 69 -20.39 -1.23 3.36
CA ARG A 69 -19.64 -2.37 3.88
C ARG A 69 -18.31 -2.49 3.15
N ALA A 70 -17.20 -2.50 3.92
CA ALA A 70 -15.84 -2.58 3.37
C ALA A 70 -15.66 -3.76 2.42
N ALA A 71 -16.08 -4.97 2.80
CA ALA A 71 -15.93 -6.18 2.00
C ALA A 71 -16.60 -6.04 0.62
N HIS A 72 -17.79 -5.45 0.55
CA HIS A 72 -18.51 -5.23 -0.71
C HIS A 72 -17.77 -4.21 -1.60
N PHE A 73 -17.39 -3.06 -1.04
CA PHE A 73 -16.62 -2.06 -1.78
C PHE A 73 -15.31 -2.63 -2.34
N LEU A 74 -14.54 -3.31 -1.51
CA LEU A 74 -13.24 -3.88 -1.90
C LEU A 74 -13.40 -4.94 -3.00
N HIS A 75 -14.42 -5.78 -2.89
CA HIS A 75 -14.73 -6.78 -3.90
C HIS A 75 -15.07 -6.14 -5.26
N GLU A 76 -15.98 -5.17 -5.28
CA GLU A 76 -16.44 -4.55 -6.53
C GLU A 76 -15.38 -3.68 -7.20
N THR A 77 -14.53 -3.02 -6.42
CA THR A 77 -13.57 -2.05 -6.95
C THR A 77 -12.20 -2.63 -7.32
N HIS A 78 -11.92 -3.90 -6.97
CA HIS A 78 -10.63 -4.55 -7.26
C HIS A 78 -10.74 -5.80 -8.13
N ARG A 79 -11.94 -6.11 -8.64
CA ARG A 79 -12.18 -7.20 -9.60
C ARG A 79 -12.22 -6.68 -11.03
N PHE A 80 -11.09 -6.33 -11.58
CA PHE A 80 -11.00 -5.95 -12.98
C PHE A 80 -10.27 -6.99 -13.81
N GLU A 81 -10.77 -7.21 -15.01
CA GLU A 81 -10.17 -8.10 -15.99
C GLU A 81 -8.85 -7.54 -16.49
N GLY A 82 -7.96 -8.43 -16.95
CA GLY A 82 -6.68 -8.02 -17.52
C GLY A 82 -5.64 -7.57 -16.51
N LEU A 83 -5.85 -7.77 -15.19
CA LEU A 83 -4.87 -7.40 -14.16
C LEU A 83 -3.53 -8.07 -14.42
N GLU A 84 -3.51 -9.38 -14.59
CA GLU A 84 -2.30 -10.19 -14.67
C GLU A 84 -1.41 -9.81 -15.86
N GLN A 85 -2.02 -9.43 -17.00
CA GLN A 85 -1.30 -9.00 -18.20
C GLN A 85 -0.70 -7.59 -18.05
N ASN A 86 -1.21 -6.79 -17.10
CA ASN A 86 -0.83 -5.40 -16.89
C ASN A 86 0.03 -5.17 -15.63
N VAL A 87 0.30 -6.23 -14.86
CA VAL A 87 1.22 -6.16 -13.73
C VAL A 87 2.66 -6.13 -14.24
N LEU A 88 3.37 -5.04 -13.94
CA LEU A 88 4.76 -4.85 -14.34
C LEU A 88 5.64 -4.64 -13.12
N GLY A 89 6.39 -5.67 -12.74
CA GLY A 89 7.44 -5.61 -11.73
C GLY A 89 8.83 -5.55 -12.32
N HIS A 90 9.82 -5.43 -11.47
CA HIS A 90 11.23 -5.39 -11.86
C HIS A 90 11.97 -6.62 -11.34
N ARG A 91 12.38 -7.52 -12.26
CA ARG A 91 12.99 -8.81 -11.90
C ARG A 91 14.21 -8.71 -10.96
N HIS A 92 15.03 -7.67 -11.12
CA HIS A 92 16.19 -7.47 -10.24
C HIS A 92 15.80 -7.07 -8.81
N ASP A 93 14.67 -6.34 -8.65
CA ASP A 93 14.14 -6.02 -7.33
C ASP A 93 13.60 -7.27 -6.64
N LEU A 94 12.86 -8.13 -7.35
CA LEU A 94 12.37 -9.40 -6.82
C LEU A 94 13.54 -10.34 -6.43
N ALA A 95 14.57 -10.43 -7.28
CA ALA A 95 15.77 -11.19 -6.96
C ALA A 95 16.53 -10.63 -5.74
N ALA A 96 16.50 -9.32 -5.53
CA ALA A 96 17.09 -8.70 -4.34
C ALA A 96 16.29 -9.05 -3.08
N ILE A 97 14.93 -9.00 -3.15
CA ILE A 97 14.07 -9.42 -2.05
C ILE A 97 14.35 -10.88 -1.66
N ALA A 98 14.53 -11.78 -2.63
CA ALA A 98 14.85 -13.19 -2.37
C ALA A 98 16.13 -13.39 -1.53
N ARG A 99 17.10 -12.48 -1.63
CA ARG A 99 18.38 -12.54 -0.89
C ARG A 99 18.33 -11.88 0.49
N LEU A 100 17.25 -11.17 0.83
CA LEU A 100 17.13 -10.52 2.14
C LEU A 100 17.05 -11.56 3.26
N ARG A 101 17.82 -11.33 4.31
CA ARG A 101 17.73 -12.12 5.54
C ARG A 101 16.56 -11.62 6.40
N GLY A 102 15.87 -12.53 7.08
CA GLY A 102 14.70 -12.25 7.92
C GLY A 102 13.38 -12.53 7.22
N ARG A 103 12.28 -12.29 7.93
CA ARG A 103 10.92 -12.48 7.41
C ARG A 103 10.57 -11.39 6.41
N ARG A 104 9.87 -11.76 5.36
CA ARG A 104 9.39 -10.87 4.30
C ARG A 104 7.87 -10.94 4.25
N VAL A 105 7.23 -9.83 4.54
CA VAL A 105 5.77 -9.72 4.66
C VAL A 105 5.28 -8.64 3.72
N VAL A 106 4.26 -8.92 2.93
CA VAL A 106 3.51 -7.89 2.20
C VAL A 106 2.56 -7.20 3.16
N LEU A 107 2.57 -5.86 3.20
CA LEU A 107 1.66 -5.03 4.01
C LEU A 107 0.96 -4.01 3.11
N THR A 108 -0.25 -4.31 2.67
CA THR A 108 -0.97 -3.51 1.67
C THR A 108 -2.35 -3.06 2.11
N ASN A 109 -2.75 -1.86 1.70
CA ASN A 109 -4.13 -1.37 1.83
C ASN A 109 -5.08 -1.92 0.76
N ALA A 110 -4.57 -2.75 -0.16
CA ALA A 110 -5.39 -3.46 -1.13
C ALA A 110 -5.98 -4.75 -0.54
N PRO A 111 -7.08 -5.28 -1.11
CA PRO A 111 -7.66 -6.54 -0.65
C PRO A 111 -6.74 -7.73 -0.97
N ARG A 112 -6.82 -8.76 -0.12
CA ARG A 112 -6.02 -9.99 -0.22
C ARG A 112 -6.11 -10.66 -1.59
N ALA A 113 -7.33 -10.78 -2.12
CA ALA A 113 -7.55 -11.40 -3.42
C ALA A 113 -6.79 -10.67 -4.55
N TYR A 114 -6.82 -9.34 -4.57
CA TYR A 114 -6.03 -8.53 -5.50
C TYR A 114 -4.53 -8.71 -5.27
N ALA A 115 -4.07 -8.63 -4.03
CA ALA A 115 -2.65 -8.78 -3.70
C ALA A 115 -2.09 -10.13 -4.18
N LEU A 116 -2.82 -11.22 -3.97
CA LEU A 116 -2.41 -12.56 -4.42
C LEU A 116 -2.35 -12.67 -5.95
N ARG A 117 -3.29 -12.07 -6.69
CA ARG A 117 -3.26 -11.99 -8.15
C ARG A 117 -2.03 -11.24 -8.65
N VAL A 118 -1.70 -10.09 -8.05
CA VAL A 118 -0.50 -9.31 -8.38
C VAL A 118 0.77 -10.12 -8.10
N LEU A 119 0.88 -10.74 -6.93
CA LEU A 119 2.04 -11.58 -6.57
C LEU A 119 2.18 -12.79 -7.49
N GLY A 120 1.06 -13.41 -7.89
CA GLY A 120 1.04 -14.50 -8.87
C GLY A 120 1.58 -14.06 -10.23
N ALA A 121 1.11 -12.92 -10.75
CA ALA A 121 1.57 -12.35 -12.02
C ALA A 121 3.07 -11.99 -11.98
N LEU A 122 3.57 -11.52 -10.85
CA LEU A 122 4.99 -11.26 -10.61
C LEU A 122 5.82 -12.53 -10.41
N ARG A 123 5.21 -13.71 -10.28
CA ARG A 123 5.86 -14.97 -9.84
C ARG A 123 6.60 -14.79 -8.50
N ALA A 124 6.02 -14.02 -7.59
CA ALA A 124 6.63 -13.59 -6.34
C ALA A 124 5.95 -14.15 -5.08
N THR A 125 4.94 -14.99 -5.22
CA THR A 125 4.15 -15.53 -4.10
C THR A 125 5.04 -16.22 -3.06
N THR A 126 6.03 -17.00 -3.51
CA THR A 126 6.95 -17.73 -2.63
C THR A 126 8.07 -16.87 -2.02
N LEU A 127 8.18 -15.61 -2.43
CA LEU A 127 9.17 -14.68 -1.86
C LEU A 127 8.76 -14.12 -0.51
N PHE A 128 7.47 -14.22 -0.16
CA PHE A 128 6.91 -13.62 1.04
C PHE A 128 6.36 -14.70 1.96
N ASP A 129 6.69 -14.57 3.24
CA ASP A 129 6.25 -15.49 4.28
C ASP A 129 4.78 -15.26 4.67
N GLU A 130 4.27 -14.03 4.46
CA GLU A 130 2.90 -13.64 4.79
C GLU A 130 2.42 -12.46 3.93
N VAL A 131 1.11 -12.36 3.73
CA VAL A 131 0.42 -11.18 3.18
C VAL A 131 -0.54 -10.65 4.23
N ILE A 132 -0.30 -9.44 4.70
CA ILE A 132 -1.20 -8.66 5.55
C ILE A 132 -1.91 -7.65 4.64
N ALA A 133 -3.18 -7.89 4.41
CA ALA A 133 -4.03 -7.09 3.53
C ALA A 133 -4.99 -6.20 4.34
N ILE A 134 -5.76 -5.37 3.67
CA ILE A 134 -6.67 -4.43 4.33
C ILE A 134 -7.70 -5.13 5.23
N GLU A 135 -8.10 -6.34 4.91
CA GLU A 135 -9.03 -7.15 5.72
C GLU A 135 -8.46 -7.49 7.11
N ASP A 136 -7.14 -7.58 7.22
CA ASP A 136 -6.43 -7.84 8.47
C ASP A 136 -6.25 -6.57 9.32
N MET A 137 -6.58 -5.40 8.78
CA MET A 137 -6.34 -4.09 9.41
C MET A 137 -7.56 -3.59 10.19
N THR A 138 -8.22 -4.49 10.93
CA THR A 138 -9.35 -4.14 11.79
C THR A 138 -8.93 -4.22 13.26
N MET A 139 -9.17 -3.13 13.99
CA MET A 139 -8.93 -3.05 15.43
C MET A 139 -10.18 -2.49 16.11
N PHE A 140 -10.66 -3.16 17.16
CA PHE A 140 -11.88 -2.74 17.89
C PHE A 140 -13.05 -2.45 16.96
N HIS A 141 -13.31 -3.35 16.01
CA HIS A 141 -14.34 -3.25 14.97
C HIS A 141 -14.20 -2.04 14.02
N GLN A 142 -13.06 -1.37 14.01
CA GLN A 142 -12.78 -0.27 13.13
C GLN A 142 -11.68 -0.63 12.13
N LEU A 143 -11.94 -0.40 10.85
CA LEU A 143 -10.95 -0.52 9.80
C LEU A 143 -9.91 0.60 9.93
N ARG A 144 -8.63 0.26 10.04
CA ARG A 144 -7.51 1.17 10.26
C ARG A 144 -6.36 0.88 9.29
N PRO A 145 -6.52 1.22 8.01
CA PRO A 145 -5.44 1.00 7.03
C PRO A 145 -4.25 1.91 7.31
N LYS A 146 -3.11 1.64 6.65
CA LYS A 146 -2.01 2.61 6.61
C LYS A 146 -2.54 3.98 6.16
N PRO A 147 -2.11 5.08 6.79
CA PRO A 147 -0.99 5.30 7.71
C PRO A 147 -1.35 5.25 9.22
N ASP A 148 -2.33 4.49 9.65
CA ASP A 148 -2.68 4.44 11.09
C ASP A 148 -1.51 3.83 11.90
N ARG A 149 -0.97 4.63 12.85
CA ARG A 149 0.17 4.25 13.71
C ARG A 149 -0.17 3.11 14.67
N ARG A 150 -1.42 3.02 15.11
CA ARG A 150 -1.88 1.94 16.01
C ARG A 150 -1.86 0.63 15.26
N MET A 151 -2.32 0.65 14.01
CA MET A 151 -2.25 -0.52 13.13
C MET A 151 -0.82 -0.97 12.88
N LEU A 152 0.10 -0.05 12.57
CA LEU A 152 1.51 -0.41 12.36
C LEU A 152 2.15 -1.02 13.62
N ARG A 153 1.82 -0.53 14.83
CA ARG A 153 2.25 -1.16 16.09
C ARG A 153 1.63 -2.55 16.27
N HIS A 154 0.34 -2.69 15.97
CA HIS A 154 -0.35 -3.98 16.04
C HIS A 154 0.24 -5.00 15.09
N VAL A 155 0.59 -4.60 13.87
CA VAL A 155 1.29 -5.47 12.89
C VAL A 155 2.63 -5.94 13.46
N ALA A 156 3.46 -5.06 14.01
CA ALA A 156 4.73 -5.46 14.62
C ALA A 156 4.51 -6.44 15.79
N GLN A 157 3.54 -6.16 16.66
CA GLN A 157 3.16 -7.05 17.77
C GLN A 157 2.67 -8.42 17.28
N ARG A 158 1.79 -8.47 16.29
CA ARG A 158 1.31 -9.71 15.65
C ARG A 158 2.46 -10.54 15.08
N LEU A 159 3.49 -9.89 14.54
CA LEU A 159 4.70 -10.54 14.01
C LEU A 159 5.69 -10.94 15.12
N GLY A 160 5.42 -10.64 16.38
CA GLY A 160 6.25 -10.97 17.53
C GLY A 160 7.53 -10.15 17.65
N VAL A 161 7.53 -8.91 17.12
CA VAL A 161 8.71 -8.03 17.11
C VAL A 161 8.38 -6.61 17.55
N ALA A 162 9.39 -5.87 18.02
CA ALA A 162 9.23 -4.45 18.27
C ALA A 162 9.27 -3.64 16.95
N PRO A 163 8.62 -2.46 16.88
CA PRO A 163 8.59 -1.64 15.67
C PRO A 163 9.98 -1.36 15.06
N HIS A 164 11.00 -1.11 15.87
CA HIS A 164 12.38 -0.86 15.40
C HIS A 164 13.06 -2.07 14.75
N GLN A 165 12.50 -3.26 14.91
CA GLN A 165 12.97 -4.49 14.25
C GLN A 165 12.28 -4.76 12.90
N CYS A 166 11.23 -3.97 12.58
CA CYS A 166 10.59 -3.95 11.27
C CYS A 166 11.25 -2.89 10.38
N VAL A 167 11.25 -3.12 9.07
CA VAL A 167 11.61 -2.11 8.06
C VAL A 167 10.46 -2.00 7.06
N LEU A 168 9.82 -0.83 7.00
CA LEU A 168 8.75 -0.57 6.03
C LEU A 168 9.34 -0.08 4.70
N VAL A 169 9.12 -0.82 3.62
CA VAL A 169 9.47 -0.44 2.24
C VAL A 169 8.19 0.03 1.56
N GLU A 170 8.15 1.31 1.16
CA GLU A 170 6.88 2.00 0.85
C GLU A 170 7.12 3.14 -0.15
N ASP A 171 6.17 3.42 -1.03
CA ASP A 171 6.21 4.56 -1.96
C ASP A 171 5.49 5.81 -1.39
N ALA A 172 4.49 5.63 -0.52
CA ALA A 172 3.72 6.71 0.06
C ALA A 172 4.42 7.33 1.29
N PRO A 173 4.82 8.62 1.21
CA PRO A 173 5.55 9.27 2.29
C PRO A 173 4.74 9.40 3.60
N GLU A 174 3.42 9.44 3.52
CA GLU A 174 2.52 9.47 4.68
C GLU A 174 2.64 8.20 5.53
N ASN A 175 2.75 7.04 4.88
CA ASN A 175 2.93 5.75 5.54
C ASN A 175 4.31 5.67 6.21
N LEU A 176 5.35 6.13 5.52
CA LEU A 176 6.71 6.20 6.07
C LEU A 176 6.81 7.14 7.27
N ARG A 177 6.11 8.29 7.23
CA ARG A 177 6.05 9.19 8.39
C ARG A 177 5.41 8.51 9.59
N ALA A 178 4.27 7.84 9.39
CA ALA A 178 3.59 7.13 10.46
C ALA A 178 4.45 6.00 11.05
N ALA A 179 5.18 5.26 10.22
CA ALA A 179 6.12 4.23 10.64
C ALA A 179 7.24 4.84 11.50
N ARG A 180 7.85 5.94 11.05
CA ARG A 180 8.92 6.64 11.78
C ARG A 180 8.46 7.15 13.16
N GLU A 181 7.24 7.67 13.25
CA GLU A 181 6.66 8.18 14.50
C GLU A 181 6.48 7.09 15.58
N ILE A 182 6.56 5.83 15.21
CA ILE A 182 6.55 4.68 16.13
C ILE A 182 7.92 4.00 16.28
N GLY A 183 8.98 4.60 15.73
CA GLY A 183 10.34 4.03 15.76
C GLY A 183 10.57 2.90 14.76
N MET A 184 9.71 2.73 13.75
CA MET A 184 9.88 1.75 12.68
C MET A 184 10.70 2.36 11.54
N PRO A 185 11.90 1.83 11.22
CA PRO A 185 12.68 2.26 10.07
C PRO A 185 11.91 2.16 8.76
N GLY A 186 12.17 3.08 7.85
CA GLY A 186 11.53 3.11 6.54
C GLY A 186 12.52 3.20 5.38
N VAL A 187 12.11 2.65 4.25
CA VAL A 187 12.78 2.79 2.95
C VAL A 187 11.77 3.37 1.97
N TRP A 188 12.09 4.54 1.42
CA TRP A 188 11.22 5.21 0.46
C TRP A 188 11.54 4.74 -0.96
N MET A 189 10.66 3.93 -1.52
CA MET A 189 10.73 3.43 -2.89
C MET A 189 10.20 4.48 -3.87
N GLN A 190 11.04 4.93 -4.80
CA GLN A 190 10.70 5.99 -5.76
C GLN A 190 10.73 5.54 -7.23
N ARG A 191 10.85 4.24 -7.52
CA ARG A 191 10.95 3.77 -8.91
C ARG A 191 9.72 4.15 -9.74
N PHE A 192 8.54 3.93 -9.19
CA PHE A 192 7.28 4.12 -9.90
C PHE A 192 6.61 5.47 -9.59
N ALA A 193 6.98 6.14 -8.50
CA ALA A 193 6.38 7.39 -8.04
C ALA A 193 6.47 8.56 -9.06
N ARG A 194 7.40 8.52 -10.03
CA ARG A 194 7.61 9.57 -11.01
C ARG A 194 6.75 9.43 -12.27
N ARG A 195 6.07 8.33 -12.46
CA ARG A 195 5.27 8.04 -13.66
C ARG A 195 3.77 8.32 -13.50
N GLY A 196 3.29 8.47 -12.27
CA GLY A 196 1.89 8.79 -11.98
C GLY A 196 1.66 10.28 -11.73
N ALA A 197 0.41 10.73 -11.82
CA ALA A 197 -0.05 12.11 -11.61
C ALA A 197 0.26 12.69 -10.20
N HIS A 198 0.93 11.94 -9.34
CA HIS A 198 1.35 12.34 -7.99
C HIS A 198 2.82 12.79 -7.90
N ALA A 199 3.55 12.85 -9.02
CA ALA A 199 4.98 13.23 -9.08
C ALA A 199 5.26 14.74 -9.05
N GLY A 200 4.34 15.54 -8.51
CA GLY A 200 4.45 17.00 -8.41
C GLY A 200 5.34 17.50 -7.24
N PRO A 201 5.26 18.79 -6.89
CA PRO A 201 6.04 19.46 -5.82
C PRO A 201 6.01 18.79 -4.44
N ARG A 202 5.09 17.84 -4.23
CA ARG A 202 4.98 17.04 -3.02
C ARG A 202 6.26 16.24 -2.70
N VAL A 203 6.94 15.65 -3.68
CA VAL A 203 8.14 14.83 -3.44
C VAL A 203 9.26 15.64 -2.78
N ALA A 204 9.50 16.89 -3.24
CA ALA A 204 10.51 17.75 -2.65
C ALA A 204 10.20 18.14 -1.20
N ARG A 205 8.94 18.45 -0.87
CA ARG A 205 8.49 18.73 0.49
C ARG A 205 8.67 17.55 1.44
N TRP A 206 8.43 16.32 0.95
CA TRP A 206 8.54 15.12 1.77
C TRP A 206 9.99 14.70 2.01
N SER A 207 10.91 14.95 1.08
CA SER A 207 12.33 14.65 1.27
C SER A 207 12.92 15.36 2.50
N GLN A 208 12.50 16.61 2.78
CA GLN A 208 12.89 17.32 4.00
C GLN A 208 12.22 16.77 5.27
N ARG A 209 10.94 16.35 5.18
CA ARG A 209 10.16 15.85 6.33
C ARG A 209 10.49 14.41 6.72
N LEU A 210 11.09 13.63 5.81
CA LEU A 210 11.51 12.26 6.03
C LEU A 210 13.03 12.16 6.27
N ALA A 211 13.64 13.16 6.91
CA ALA A 211 15.05 13.09 7.29
C ALA A 211 15.35 11.76 8.01
N GLY A 212 16.37 11.02 7.55
CA GLY A 212 16.73 9.70 8.08
C GLY A 212 16.00 8.51 7.44
N VAL A 213 15.00 8.73 6.56
CA VAL A 213 14.43 7.67 5.72
C VAL A 213 15.31 7.47 4.48
N ARG A 214 15.71 6.22 4.23
CA ARG A 214 16.54 5.92 3.06
C ARG A 214 15.69 5.94 1.79
N VAL A 215 16.11 6.75 0.82
CA VAL A 215 15.48 6.83 -0.50
C VAL A 215 16.14 5.84 -1.44
N VAL A 216 15.34 5.02 -2.14
CA VAL A 216 15.82 4.07 -3.14
C VAL A 216 15.01 4.17 -4.44
N ARG A 217 15.67 3.92 -5.56
CA ARG A 217 15.04 3.79 -6.88
C ARG A 217 15.03 2.36 -7.39
N GLY A 218 15.27 1.41 -6.51
CA GLY A 218 15.28 -0.02 -6.76
C GLY A 218 15.66 -0.77 -5.50
N LEU A 219 15.11 -1.95 -5.35
CA LEU A 219 15.28 -2.77 -4.14
C LEU A 219 16.62 -3.52 -4.13
N ALA A 220 17.37 -3.51 -5.24
CA ALA A 220 18.67 -4.18 -5.36
C ALA A 220 19.73 -3.72 -4.34
N ARG A 221 19.52 -2.57 -3.68
CA ARG A 221 20.42 -2.02 -2.68
C ARG A 221 19.92 -2.18 -1.23
N LEU A 222 18.86 -2.95 -1.00
CA LEU A 222 18.36 -3.20 0.37
C LEU A 222 19.35 -3.99 1.22
N ASP A 223 20.19 -4.85 0.60
CA ASP A 223 21.22 -5.64 1.29
C ASP A 223 22.26 -4.77 2.00
N ALA A 224 22.47 -3.54 1.54
CA ALA A 224 23.39 -2.57 2.15
C ALA A 224 22.80 -1.86 3.39
N LEU A 225 21.61 -2.25 3.85
CA LEU A 225 20.97 -1.80 5.09
C LEU A 225 21.35 -2.68 6.29
N ARG A 226 22.59 -3.22 6.28
CA ARG A 226 23.17 -3.97 7.39
C ARG A 226 23.59 -3.07 8.53
#